data_aa1fca4069dcc8b0423299cb9763e321
#
_entry.id   aa1fca4069dcc8b0423299cb9763e321
#
_cell.length_a   1.000
_cell.length_b   1.000
_cell.length_c   1.000
_cell.angle_alpha   90.00
_cell.angle_beta   90.00
_cell.angle_gamma   90.00
#
_symmetry.space_group_name_H-M   'P 1'
#
loop_
_entity.id
_entity.type
_entity.pdbx_description
1 polymer ?
#
loop_
_entity_poly.entity_id
_entity_poly.type
_entity_poly.pdbx_seq_one_letter_code
_entity_poly.pdbx_strand_id
1 'polypeptide(L)'
;MIFFRYVAFTLIVILSGCGTKNSPVVIKAVPAVHVPPMCIESNVTTFSDDITLAQEIEIEIPQKAAKVSDLDHYPQAMAPYVNLNANNQANLYEIQKHFDENYYRPWTYQAAPICAKEAGWYISAFRAGFGSNLRPLPLSWFSEMEKQSNFQAFSSLNQSGIAIKYMNMRVFPTANPLYKNPQKAGDGYPFDLLQNSSVAFNEPLFISHASLDGAWVYIFTNSASGWVEANSVVVLNNEQIESLKRKEKLFITDDKIPLRDRDKRFVAYSRIGMVLPLVEVTNDNYKALYVDNSGTIKELFVPKESAHIGSSLINKDELMKLGSHLLRNTYGWGGMFEERDCSSMIRDFVTPFGIWLPRNSAQQAKKGEVISFNDLNNTQKIALIKEKGIPFETILYKKGHVLLYVGTYENSVMVMHNIWGIRTKDKEGLKGRVIVGRAVISTLELGADVENFDASNMLLSTLLSMNIFTKAPIPIAQKKEKGKLSKI
;
A
#
# COMPACT_ATOMS: atom_id res chain seq x y z
N MET A 1 -21.62 -11.62 55.02
CA MET A 1 -21.91 -10.25 55.44
C MET A 1 -20.66 -9.43 55.10
N ILE A 2 -20.56 -8.91 53.85
CA ILE A 2 -19.41 -8.18 53.35
C ILE A 2 -19.95 -6.88 52.75
N PHE A 3 -19.53 -5.77 53.36
CA PHE A 3 -19.94 -4.41 53.02
C PHE A 3 -19.25 -3.95 51.72
N PHE A 4 -20.06 -3.56 50.73
CA PHE A 4 -19.61 -2.75 49.59
C PHE A 4 -19.54 -1.27 50.00
N ARG A 5 -18.39 -0.66 49.89
CA ARG A 5 -18.22 0.82 49.97
C ARG A 5 -18.16 1.37 48.54
N TYR A 6 -19.20 2.11 48.18
CA TYR A 6 -19.18 3.02 47.02
C TYR A 6 -18.42 4.28 47.40
N VAL A 7 -17.43 4.66 46.63
CA VAL A 7 -16.82 5.98 46.67
C VAL A 7 -17.32 6.75 45.47
N ALA A 8 -18.19 7.74 45.73
CA ALA A 8 -18.62 8.73 44.75
C ALA A 8 -17.55 9.80 44.60
N PHE A 9 -17.05 10.03 43.40
CA PHE A 9 -16.22 11.19 43.10
C PHE A 9 -17.08 12.34 42.60
N THR A 10 -17.13 13.40 43.38
CA THR A 10 -17.80 14.65 43.06
C THR A 10 -16.92 15.44 42.10
N LEU A 11 -17.50 15.79 40.95
CA LEU A 11 -16.86 16.66 39.96
C LEU A 11 -16.97 18.12 40.40
N ILE A 12 -15.88 18.77 40.74
CA ILE A 12 -15.83 20.23 40.97
C ILE A 12 -15.37 20.87 39.65
N VAL A 13 -16.29 21.60 38.99
CA VAL A 13 -15.97 22.48 37.86
C VAL A 13 -15.55 23.85 38.43
N ILE A 14 -14.30 24.20 38.28
CA ILE A 14 -13.83 25.58 38.53
C ILE A 14 -13.63 26.24 37.16
N LEU A 15 -14.53 27.15 36.80
CA LEU A 15 -14.37 28.07 35.69
C LEU A 15 -13.51 29.27 36.20
N SER A 16 -12.32 29.44 35.67
CA SER A 16 -11.62 30.72 35.71
C SER A 16 -10.79 30.90 34.44
N GLY A 17 -10.93 32.09 33.92
CA GLY A 17 -10.68 32.50 32.57
C GLY A 17 -9.25 32.65 32.08
N CYS A 18 -9.20 32.91 30.79
CA CYS A 18 -8.20 33.53 29.94
C CYS A 18 -6.73 33.16 30.17
N GLY A 19 -6.24 32.32 29.26
CA GLY A 19 -4.81 32.09 29.03
C GLY A 19 -4.63 31.08 27.90
N THR A 20 -4.41 31.59 26.70
CA THR A 20 -4.12 30.76 25.52
C THR A 20 -2.83 29.98 25.71
N LYS A 21 -2.93 28.72 26.06
CA LYS A 21 -1.88 27.71 25.87
C LYS A 21 -2.47 26.57 25.10
N ASN A 22 -2.08 26.47 23.84
CA ASN A 22 -2.36 25.29 22.99
C ASN A 22 -1.69 24.08 23.62
N SER A 23 -2.47 23.29 24.34
CA SER A 23 -2.05 21.94 24.74
C SER A 23 -2.43 20.97 23.61
N PRO A 24 -1.58 20.00 23.26
CA PRO A 24 -1.95 18.97 22.30
C PRO A 24 -3.19 18.25 22.83
N VAL A 25 -4.18 18.04 21.96
CA VAL A 25 -5.32 17.18 22.27
C VAL A 25 -4.80 15.75 22.30
N VAL A 26 -4.31 15.33 23.45
CA VAL A 26 -4.10 13.92 23.75
C VAL A 26 -5.49 13.35 23.87
N ILE A 27 -5.91 12.48 22.96
CA ILE A 27 -7.04 11.59 23.18
C ILE A 27 -6.61 10.75 24.41
N LYS A 28 -7.10 11.11 25.60
CA LYS A 28 -6.77 10.38 26.82
C LYS A 28 -7.24 8.96 26.63
N ALA A 29 -6.28 8.05 26.54
CA ALA A 29 -6.57 6.64 26.75
C ALA A 29 -7.28 6.52 28.10
N VAL A 30 -8.41 5.83 28.12
CA VAL A 30 -9.06 5.42 29.36
C VAL A 30 -8.01 4.68 30.16
N PRO A 31 -7.75 5.06 31.43
CA PRO A 31 -6.74 4.40 32.24
C PRO A 31 -7.07 2.91 32.28
N ALA A 32 -6.11 2.08 31.88
CA ALA A 32 -6.21 0.64 32.05
C ALA A 32 -6.46 0.40 33.53
N VAL A 33 -7.58 -0.24 33.83
CA VAL A 33 -7.86 -0.74 35.18
C VAL A 33 -6.77 -1.76 35.46
N HIS A 34 -5.87 -1.42 36.38
CA HIS A 34 -4.85 -2.33 36.87
C HIS A 34 -5.57 -3.41 37.65
N VAL A 35 -5.90 -4.52 36.99
CA VAL A 35 -6.32 -5.76 37.66
C VAL A 35 -5.02 -6.38 38.18
N PRO A 36 -4.80 -6.46 39.48
CA PRO A 36 -3.63 -7.15 40.02
C PRO A 36 -3.70 -8.61 39.51
N PRO A 37 -2.55 -9.22 39.17
CA PRO A 37 -2.53 -10.61 38.76
C PRO A 37 -3.13 -11.45 39.91
N MET A 38 -4.31 -12.02 39.68
CA MET A 38 -4.84 -13.06 40.53
C MET A 38 -3.91 -14.25 40.35
N CYS A 39 -3.09 -14.54 41.37
CA CYS A 39 -2.44 -15.84 41.49
C CYS A 39 -3.54 -16.87 41.58
N ILE A 40 -3.92 -17.47 40.47
CA ILE A 40 -4.64 -18.73 40.46
C ILE A 40 -3.59 -19.73 40.94
N GLU A 41 -3.73 -20.22 42.16
CA GLU A 41 -3.09 -21.46 42.53
C GLU A 41 -3.59 -22.50 41.53
N SER A 42 -2.78 -22.72 40.48
CA SER A 42 -3.00 -23.81 39.57
C SER A 42 -2.79 -25.09 40.38
N ASN A 43 -3.86 -25.75 40.79
CA ASN A 43 -3.82 -27.18 40.88
C ASN A 43 -3.43 -27.68 39.49
N VAL A 44 -2.16 -27.80 39.28
CA VAL A 44 -1.58 -28.50 38.14
C VAL A 44 -1.99 -29.96 38.38
N THR A 45 -3.16 -30.32 37.89
CA THR A 45 -3.38 -31.69 37.48
C THR A 45 -2.34 -31.90 36.41
N THR A 46 -1.32 -32.68 36.74
CA THR A 46 -0.42 -33.28 35.78
C THR A 46 -1.32 -33.92 34.73
N PHE A 47 -1.47 -33.23 33.58
CA PHE A 47 -1.92 -33.90 32.37
C PHE A 47 -0.92 -35.02 32.17
N SER A 48 -1.38 -36.27 32.30
CA SER A 48 -0.63 -37.45 31.91
C SER A 48 -0.10 -37.21 30.49
N ASP A 49 1.13 -37.67 30.24
CA ASP A 49 1.82 -37.64 28.95
C ASP A 49 1.15 -38.49 27.85
N ASP A 50 -0.15 -38.65 27.90
CA ASP A 50 -0.99 -39.21 26.87
C ASP A 50 -1.57 -38.12 25.94
N ILE A 51 -0.78 -37.07 25.64
CA ILE A 51 -0.90 -36.48 24.33
C ILE A 51 -0.25 -37.50 23.40
N THR A 52 -1.03 -38.48 22.97
CA THR A 52 -0.81 -39.16 21.70
C THR A 52 -0.56 -37.99 20.73
N LEU A 53 0.71 -37.78 20.32
CA LEU A 53 1.06 -36.92 19.23
C LEU A 53 0.00 -37.16 18.18
N ALA A 54 -0.87 -36.14 17.93
CA ALA A 54 -1.80 -36.19 16.85
C ALA A 54 -0.97 -36.76 15.71
N GLN A 55 -1.34 -37.91 15.20
CA GLN A 55 -0.67 -38.50 14.04
C GLN A 55 -0.34 -37.31 13.18
N GLU A 56 0.96 -37.10 12.84
CA GLU A 56 1.30 -36.16 11.81
C GLU A 56 0.31 -36.44 10.71
N ILE A 57 -0.70 -35.59 10.61
CA ILE A 57 -1.52 -35.58 9.43
C ILE A 57 -0.48 -35.19 8.41
N GLU A 58 0.06 -36.18 7.72
CA GLU A 58 0.75 -35.98 6.47
C GLU A 58 -0.30 -35.22 5.67
N ILE A 59 -0.25 -33.89 5.79
CA ILE A 59 -0.91 -33.02 4.83
C ILE A 59 -0.17 -33.43 3.57
N GLU A 60 -0.72 -34.36 2.80
CA GLU A 60 -0.42 -34.47 1.41
C GLU A 60 -0.54 -33.04 0.92
N ILE A 61 0.63 -32.39 0.80
CA ILE A 61 0.70 -31.13 0.04
C ILE A 61 0.19 -31.54 -1.32
N PRO A 62 -1.08 -31.23 -1.64
CA PRO A 62 -1.65 -31.82 -2.83
C PRO A 62 -0.90 -31.18 -3.95
N GLN A 63 -0.18 -32.03 -4.66
CA GLN A 63 0.36 -31.77 -5.96
C GLN A 63 1.65 -30.94 -6.00
N LYS A 64 2.62 -31.52 -6.68
CA LYS A 64 3.58 -30.83 -7.51
C LYS A 64 3.04 -29.45 -7.86
N ALA A 65 3.60 -28.39 -7.23
CA ALA A 65 3.25 -27.02 -7.58
C ALA A 65 3.21 -26.95 -9.12
N ALA A 66 2.10 -26.51 -9.68
CA ALA A 66 1.93 -26.52 -11.11
C ALA A 66 3.12 -25.80 -11.74
N LYS A 67 3.82 -26.49 -12.62
CA LYS A 67 5.01 -25.97 -13.28
C LYS A 67 4.57 -24.80 -14.16
N VAL A 68 5.17 -23.64 -14.00
CA VAL A 68 4.95 -22.46 -14.84
C VAL A 68 6.25 -22.25 -15.59
N SER A 69 6.34 -22.75 -16.84
CA SER A 69 7.58 -22.76 -17.62
C SER A 69 8.21 -21.39 -17.77
N ASP A 70 7.41 -20.35 -17.87
CA ASP A 70 7.88 -18.96 -17.93
C ASP A 70 8.80 -18.60 -16.76
N LEU A 71 8.40 -18.96 -15.53
CA LEU A 71 9.16 -18.66 -14.31
C LEU A 71 10.38 -19.55 -14.11
N ASP A 72 10.41 -20.72 -14.75
CA ASP A 72 11.56 -21.64 -14.74
C ASP A 72 12.56 -21.29 -15.84
N HIS A 73 12.10 -20.78 -16.98
CA HIS A 73 12.90 -20.50 -18.16
C HIS A 73 13.59 -19.13 -18.06
N TYR A 74 12.84 -18.10 -17.67
CA TYR A 74 13.38 -16.73 -17.63
C TYR A 74 13.99 -16.38 -16.27
N PRO A 75 15.17 -15.73 -16.26
CA PRO A 75 15.88 -15.39 -15.02
C PRO A 75 15.01 -14.58 -14.05
N GLN A 76 14.88 -15.06 -12.82
CA GLN A 76 14.20 -14.36 -11.72
C GLN A 76 15.20 -13.47 -10.93
N ALA A 77 16.04 -12.74 -11.64
CA ALA A 77 17.06 -11.83 -11.13
C ALA A 77 17.18 -10.61 -12.04
N MET A 78 17.59 -9.48 -11.51
CA MET A 78 17.65 -8.21 -12.25
C MET A 78 18.78 -8.14 -13.29
N ALA A 79 19.90 -8.82 -13.05
CA ALA A 79 21.12 -8.65 -13.84
C ALA A 79 20.94 -8.77 -15.37
N PRO A 80 20.16 -9.74 -15.90
CA PRO A 80 19.97 -9.87 -17.35
C PRO A 80 19.16 -8.72 -17.98
N TYR A 81 18.39 -7.98 -17.18
CA TYR A 81 17.44 -6.97 -17.67
C TYR A 81 17.98 -5.54 -17.52
N VAL A 82 18.96 -5.31 -16.65
CA VAL A 82 19.53 -4.00 -16.40
C VAL A 82 20.70 -3.73 -17.33
N ASN A 83 20.40 -3.52 -18.62
CA ASN A 83 21.39 -3.11 -19.61
C ASN A 83 21.09 -1.69 -20.07
N LEU A 84 21.39 -0.71 -19.21
CA LEU A 84 21.08 0.69 -19.49
C LEU A 84 22.21 1.39 -20.23
N ASN A 85 21.98 1.65 -21.50
CA ASN A 85 22.62 2.78 -22.20
C ASN A 85 21.82 4.06 -21.93
N ALA A 86 21.49 4.35 -20.67
CA ALA A 86 20.60 5.46 -20.32
C ALA A 86 21.41 6.74 -20.15
N ASN A 87 21.41 7.58 -21.19
CA ASN A 87 21.66 9.02 -21.08
C ASN A 87 20.40 9.74 -20.57
N ASN A 88 19.92 9.40 -19.39
CA ASN A 88 18.81 10.14 -18.80
C ASN A 88 19.34 11.43 -18.15
N GLN A 89 19.34 12.55 -18.91
CA GLN A 89 19.48 13.91 -18.39
C GLN A 89 18.15 14.37 -17.78
N ALA A 90 17.61 13.62 -16.83
CA ALA A 90 16.43 14.04 -16.10
C ALA A 90 16.75 15.27 -15.25
N ASN A 91 15.88 16.25 -15.25
CA ASN A 91 16.00 17.40 -14.34
C ASN A 91 15.60 16.94 -12.92
N LEU A 92 16.59 16.55 -12.11
CA LEU A 92 16.38 16.07 -10.74
C LEU A 92 15.66 17.11 -9.88
N TYR A 93 15.87 18.40 -10.11
CA TYR A 93 15.20 19.45 -9.35
C TYR A 93 13.68 19.44 -9.59
N GLU A 94 13.24 19.37 -10.84
CA GLU A 94 11.80 19.30 -11.16
C GLU A 94 11.15 17.99 -10.69
N ILE A 95 11.86 16.88 -10.78
CA ILE A 95 11.42 15.59 -10.27
C ILE A 95 11.22 15.68 -8.75
N GLN A 96 12.23 16.19 -8.02
CA GLN A 96 12.18 16.32 -6.57
C GLN A 96 11.07 17.28 -6.13
N LYS A 97 10.93 18.42 -6.80
CA LYS A 97 9.86 19.39 -6.53
C LYS A 97 8.47 18.76 -6.71
N HIS A 98 8.25 18.06 -7.83
CA HIS A 98 6.99 17.39 -8.09
C HIS A 98 6.71 16.29 -7.07
N PHE A 99 7.76 15.55 -6.64
CA PHE A 99 7.63 14.56 -5.57
C PHE A 99 7.18 15.23 -4.27
N ASP A 100 7.82 16.32 -3.87
CA ASP A 100 7.53 17.03 -2.62
C ASP A 100 6.10 17.58 -2.58
N GLU A 101 5.66 18.21 -3.68
CA GLU A 101 4.31 18.73 -3.82
C GLU A 101 3.24 17.64 -3.64
N ASN A 102 3.51 16.44 -4.11
CA ASN A 102 2.60 15.30 -3.95
C ASN A 102 2.75 14.63 -2.58
N TYR A 103 3.98 14.37 -2.11
CA TYR A 103 4.24 13.64 -0.88
C TYR A 103 3.71 14.38 0.35
N TYR A 104 3.93 15.69 0.43
CA TYR A 104 3.46 16.53 1.54
C TYR A 104 2.07 17.14 1.33
N ARG A 105 1.38 16.79 0.25
CA ARG A 105 0.03 17.31 -0.04
C ARG A 105 -0.96 17.17 1.12
N PRO A 106 -1.00 16.06 1.89
CA PRO A 106 -1.91 15.94 3.03
C PRO A 106 -1.75 17.05 4.07
N TRP A 107 -0.55 17.59 4.24
CA TRP A 107 -0.27 18.67 5.18
C TRP A 107 -0.64 20.07 4.63
N THR A 108 -1.12 20.17 3.39
CA THR A 108 -1.60 21.42 2.81
C THR A 108 -3.12 21.56 2.86
N TYR A 109 -3.83 20.48 3.22
CA TYR A 109 -5.29 20.50 3.26
C TYR A 109 -5.80 21.30 4.45
N GLN A 110 -6.80 22.16 4.19
CA GLN A 110 -7.55 22.90 5.21
C GLN A 110 -8.88 22.20 5.53
N ALA A 111 -9.35 21.38 4.60
CA ALA A 111 -10.52 20.53 4.71
C ALA A 111 -10.31 19.26 3.88
N ALA A 112 -11.16 18.25 4.03
CA ALA A 112 -11.09 17.04 3.23
C ALA A 112 -11.11 17.37 1.73
N PRO A 113 -10.20 16.79 0.91
CA PRO A 113 -10.04 17.16 -0.51
C PRO A 113 -11.15 16.66 -1.44
N ILE A 114 -12.07 15.84 -0.91
CA ILE A 114 -13.24 15.30 -1.61
C ILE A 114 -14.47 15.43 -0.71
N CYS A 115 -15.68 15.30 -1.26
CA CYS A 115 -16.89 15.36 -0.45
C CYS A 115 -17.16 14.03 0.30
N ALA A 116 -18.03 14.09 1.32
CA ALA A 116 -18.42 12.93 2.14
C ALA A 116 -18.99 11.78 1.30
N LYS A 117 -19.81 12.08 0.28
CA LYS A 117 -20.41 11.07 -0.62
C LYS A 117 -19.34 10.32 -1.42
N GLU A 118 -18.31 11.02 -1.88
CA GLU A 118 -17.21 10.43 -2.61
C GLU A 118 -16.32 9.61 -1.67
N ALA A 119 -16.03 10.12 -0.49
CA ALA A 119 -15.27 9.39 0.54
C ALA A 119 -15.99 8.12 1.01
N GLY A 120 -17.32 8.17 1.16
CA GLY A 120 -18.18 7.06 1.58
C GLY A 120 -18.74 6.19 0.46
N TRP A 121 -18.13 6.15 -0.74
CA TRP A 121 -18.60 5.39 -1.90
C TRP A 121 -18.92 3.92 -1.60
N TYR A 122 -18.21 3.33 -0.68
CA TYR A 122 -18.30 1.93 -0.30
C TYR A 122 -19.58 1.60 0.50
N ILE A 123 -20.19 2.58 1.16
CA ILE A 123 -21.44 2.40 1.93
C ILE A 123 -22.55 1.84 1.05
N SER A 124 -22.63 2.30 -0.19
CA SER A 124 -23.59 1.77 -1.17
C SER A 124 -23.08 0.54 -1.92
N ALA A 125 -21.75 0.40 -2.05
CA ALA A 125 -21.14 -0.66 -2.85
C ALA A 125 -21.10 -2.02 -2.12
N PHE A 126 -20.97 -2.03 -0.78
CA PHE A 126 -20.87 -3.26 0.00
C PHE A 126 -22.12 -3.47 0.86
N ARG A 127 -22.96 -4.44 0.48
CA ARG A 127 -24.19 -4.82 1.18
C ARG A 127 -24.31 -6.34 1.37
N ALA A 128 -23.32 -7.10 0.90
CA ALA A 128 -23.25 -8.55 1.03
C ALA A 128 -21.80 -9.03 0.96
N GLY A 129 -21.53 -10.15 1.59
CA GLY A 129 -20.22 -10.81 1.58
C GLY A 129 -20.07 -11.74 2.77
N PHE A 130 -18.86 -12.28 2.93
CA PHE A 130 -18.52 -13.29 3.92
C PHE A 130 -17.45 -12.75 4.87
N GLY A 131 -17.63 -13.01 6.17
CA GLY A 131 -16.66 -12.66 7.20
C GLY A 131 -15.49 -13.64 7.27
N SER A 132 -14.61 -13.44 8.27
CA SER A 132 -13.43 -14.29 8.54
C SER A 132 -13.78 -15.76 8.80
N ASN A 133 -14.98 -16.03 9.34
CA ASN A 133 -15.50 -17.38 9.60
C ASN A 133 -16.14 -18.04 8.36
N LEU A 134 -15.99 -17.44 7.18
CA LEU A 134 -16.54 -17.88 5.89
C LEU A 134 -18.07 -17.98 5.87
N ARG A 135 -18.75 -17.29 6.79
CA ARG A 135 -20.22 -17.19 6.83
C ARG A 135 -20.69 -15.85 6.24
N PRO A 136 -21.88 -15.82 5.62
CA PRO A 136 -22.48 -14.57 5.16
C PRO A 136 -22.65 -13.58 6.32
N LEU A 137 -22.27 -12.33 6.11
CA LEU A 137 -22.53 -11.25 7.06
C LEU A 137 -23.98 -10.79 6.93
N PRO A 138 -24.69 -10.54 8.06
CA PRO A 138 -26.06 -10.05 8.04
C PRO A 138 -26.11 -8.58 7.60
N LEU A 139 -27.24 -8.12 7.08
CA LEU A 139 -27.46 -6.71 6.69
C LEU A 139 -27.23 -5.75 7.87
N SER A 140 -27.58 -6.16 9.09
CA SER A 140 -27.35 -5.37 10.30
C SER A 140 -25.87 -5.04 10.52
N TRP A 141 -24.96 -5.93 10.13
CA TRP A 141 -23.52 -5.66 10.21
C TRP A 141 -23.13 -4.48 9.30
N PHE A 142 -23.62 -4.46 8.07
CA PHE A 142 -23.35 -3.34 7.14
C PHE A 142 -23.92 -2.03 7.63
N SER A 143 -25.14 -2.06 8.18
CA SER A 143 -25.79 -0.87 8.79
C SER A 143 -25.00 -0.37 10.00
N GLU A 144 -24.45 -1.26 10.82
CA GLU A 144 -23.60 -0.88 11.95
C GLU A 144 -22.27 -0.26 11.46
N MET A 145 -21.64 -0.83 10.44
CA MET A 145 -20.42 -0.26 9.86
C MET A 145 -20.64 1.11 9.23
N GLU A 146 -21.79 1.31 8.58
CA GLU A 146 -22.21 2.62 8.07
C GLU A 146 -22.37 3.63 9.20
N LYS A 147 -23.06 3.26 10.27
CA LYS A 147 -23.26 4.09 11.46
C LYS A 147 -21.91 4.42 12.13
N GLN A 148 -21.06 3.42 12.36
CA GLN A 148 -19.72 3.59 12.95
C GLN A 148 -18.83 4.50 12.10
N SER A 149 -19.01 4.52 10.79
CA SER A 149 -18.30 5.41 9.87
C SER A 149 -18.58 6.90 10.07
N ASN A 150 -19.62 7.28 10.82
CA ASN A 150 -19.88 8.64 11.33
C ASN A 150 -19.69 9.77 10.28
N PHE A 151 -20.16 9.56 9.05
CA PHE A 151 -20.00 10.54 7.97
C PHE A 151 -20.74 11.87 8.20
N GLN A 152 -21.58 11.96 9.22
CA GLN A 152 -22.15 13.24 9.67
C GLN A 152 -21.07 14.17 10.24
N ALA A 153 -20.00 13.60 10.83
CA ALA A 153 -18.85 14.34 11.32
C ALA A 153 -17.73 14.51 10.28
N PHE A 154 -18.01 14.20 9.00
CA PHE A 154 -16.99 14.30 7.95
C PHE A 154 -16.34 15.69 7.89
N SER A 155 -14.99 15.75 7.85
CA SER A 155 -14.22 16.99 7.85
C SER A 155 -14.43 17.86 9.13
N SER A 156 -14.69 17.22 10.27
CA SER A 156 -14.85 17.93 11.56
C SER A 156 -13.54 18.16 12.31
N LEU A 157 -12.53 17.30 12.12
CA LEU A 157 -11.23 17.43 12.76
C LEU A 157 -10.26 18.30 11.95
N ASN A 158 -10.13 18.04 10.66
CA ASN A 158 -9.30 18.81 9.72
C ASN A 158 -7.87 19.05 10.24
N GLN A 159 -7.21 17.97 10.64
CA GLN A 159 -5.89 18.02 11.27
C GLN A 159 -4.82 17.37 10.41
N SER A 160 -3.66 18.00 10.32
CA SER A 160 -2.47 17.38 9.78
C SER A 160 -1.91 16.37 10.79
N GLY A 161 -1.46 15.22 10.30
CA GLY A 161 -0.91 14.18 11.15
C GLY A 161 0.18 13.38 10.46
N ILE A 162 0.69 12.39 11.18
CA ILE A 162 1.73 11.48 10.70
C ILE A 162 1.47 10.05 11.19
N ALA A 163 1.83 9.07 10.39
CA ALA A 163 1.76 7.66 10.76
C ALA A 163 2.92 7.28 11.70
N ILE A 164 2.63 6.70 12.87
CA ILE A 164 3.65 6.29 13.85
C ILE A 164 3.98 4.80 13.82
N LYS A 165 3.31 4.05 12.97
CA LYS A 165 3.60 2.64 12.66
C LYS A 165 3.09 2.33 11.25
N TYR A 166 3.52 1.19 10.69
CA TYR A 166 2.84 0.64 9.52
C TYR A 166 1.41 0.25 9.88
N MET A 167 0.43 0.59 9.02
CA MET A 167 -0.98 0.30 9.28
C MET A 167 -1.75 -0.05 8.01
N ASN A 168 -2.75 -0.89 8.19
CA ASN A 168 -3.74 -1.19 7.16
C ASN A 168 -4.72 0.00 7.04
N MET A 169 -4.98 0.41 5.81
CA MET A 169 -6.02 1.38 5.51
C MET A 169 -7.27 0.64 5.06
N ARG A 170 -8.32 0.78 5.85
CA ARG A 170 -9.56 0.01 5.69
C ARG A 170 -10.65 0.82 5.01
N VAL A 171 -11.60 0.12 4.40
CA VAL A 171 -12.80 0.72 3.79
C VAL A 171 -13.83 1.06 4.87
N PHE A 172 -14.09 0.17 5.81
CA PHE A 172 -14.89 0.44 7.01
C PHE A 172 -13.99 0.50 8.27
N PRO A 173 -14.43 1.15 9.36
CA PRO A 173 -13.69 1.22 10.61
C PRO A 173 -13.72 -0.13 11.35
N THR A 174 -13.06 -1.13 10.79
CA THR A 174 -12.98 -2.50 11.32
C THR A 174 -11.76 -3.23 10.81
N ALA A 175 -11.18 -4.08 11.64
CA ALA A 175 -10.13 -5.03 11.26
C ALA A 175 -10.69 -6.31 10.59
N ASN A 176 -11.98 -6.59 10.74
CA ASN A 176 -12.60 -7.78 10.16
C ASN A 176 -12.58 -7.73 8.63
N PRO A 177 -12.28 -8.85 7.96
CA PRO A 177 -12.30 -8.91 6.50
C PRO A 177 -13.72 -9.07 5.95
N LEU A 178 -13.86 -8.71 4.68
CA LEU A 178 -15.04 -8.99 3.87
C LEU A 178 -14.62 -9.67 2.57
N TYR A 179 -15.07 -10.88 2.35
CA TYR A 179 -14.85 -11.63 1.11
C TYR A 179 -16.11 -11.67 0.26
N LYS A 180 -15.96 -11.67 -1.07
CA LYS A 180 -17.07 -11.73 -2.00
C LYS A 180 -17.71 -13.12 -2.00
N ASN A 181 -16.93 -14.16 -2.28
CA ASN A 181 -17.32 -15.56 -2.15
C ASN A 181 -16.08 -16.43 -1.93
N PRO A 182 -15.82 -16.92 -0.69
CA PRO A 182 -14.60 -17.68 -0.38
C PRO A 182 -14.50 -19.03 -1.07
N GLN A 183 -15.61 -19.55 -1.61
CA GLN A 183 -15.64 -20.82 -2.36
C GLN A 183 -15.28 -20.65 -3.84
N LYS A 184 -15.19 -19.41 -4.33
CA LYS A 184 -14.83 -19.12 -5.72
C LYS A 184 -13.39 -18.67 -5.83
N ALA A 185 -12.65 -19.26 -6.74
CA ALA A 185 -11.28 -18.86 -7.01
C ALA A 185 -11.16 -17.37 -7.35
N GLY A 186 -10.38 -16.64 -6.53
CA GLY A 186 -10.16 -15.19 -6.67
C GLY A 186 -11.22 -14.27 -6.05
N ASP A 187 -12.18 -14.82 -5.31
CA ASP A 187 -13.19 -14.07 -4.56
C ASP A 187 -13.02 -14.19 -3.02
N GLY A 188 -12.23 -15.18 -2.55
CA GLY A 188 -11.84 -15.38 -1.14
C GLY A 188 -10.46 -14.83 -0.84
N TYR A 189 -9.77 -15.41 0.17
CA TYR A 189 -8.41 -15.03 0.53
C TYR A 189 -7.47 -15.02 -0.70
N PRO A 190 -6.60 -14.01 -0.86
CA PRO A 190 -6.33 -12.90 0.05
C PRO A 190 -7.17 -11.64 -0.24
N PHE A 191 -8.17 -11.69 -1.08
CA PHE A 191 -8.91 -10.54 -1.62
C PHE A 191 -9.96 -10.01 -0.63
N ASP A 192 -9.48 -9.49 0.50
CA ASP A 192 -10.30 -8.76 1.45
C ASP A 192 -10.77 -7.43 0.83
N LEU A 193 -12.07 -7.32 0.56
CA LEU A 193 -12.67 -6.14 -0.05
C LEU A 193 -12.54 -4.87 0.80
N LEU A 194 -12.31 -5.02 2.12
CA LEU A 194 -12.12 -3.89 3.01
C LEU A 194 -10.67 -3.43 3.13
N GLN A 195 -9.72 -4.19 2.58
CA GLN A 195 -8.32 -3.76 2.54
C GLN A 195 -8.11 -2.84 1.33
N ASN A 196 -8.17 -1.52 1.58
CA ASN A 196 -8.05 -0.50 0.53
C ASN A 196 -6.59 -0.20 0.18
N SER A 197 -5.75 -0.04 1.20
CA SER A 197 -4.33 0.27 1.07
C SER A 197 -3.59 -0.01 2.37
N SER A 198 -2.36 0.42 2.44
CA SER A 198 -1.55 0.53 3.64
C SER A 198 -0.88 1.89 3.71
N VAL A 199 -0.46 2.29 4.90
CA VAL A 199 0.27 3.52 5.16
C VAL A 199 1.60 3.16 5.81
N ALA A 200 2.68 3.71 5.29
CA ALA A 200 4.01 3.45 5.82
C ALA A 200 4.26 4.25 7.11
N PHE A 201 5.20 3.76 7.94
CA PHE A 201 5.72 4.52 9.07
C PHE A 201 6.24 5.89 8.60
N ASN A 202 5.98 6.93 9.37
CA ASN A 202 6.37 8.32 9.13
C ASN A 202 5.75 8.96 7.85
N GLU A 203 4.69 8.38 7.29
CA GLU A 203 3.99 8.93 6.12
C GLU A 203 3.09 10.12 6.52
N PRO A 204 3.15 11.27 5.80
CA PRO A 204 2.26 12.40 6.00
C PRO A 204 0.79 12.05 5.74
N LEU A 205 -0.10 12.52 6.62
CA LEU A 205 -1.53 12.30 6.47
C LEU A 205 -2.35 13.51 6.95
N PHE A 206 -3.63 13.53 6.53
CA PHE A 206 -4.64 14.48 6.98
C PHE A 206 -5.80 13.70 7.60
N ILE A 207 -6.25 14.12 8.77
CA ILE A 207 -7.29 13.47 9.55
C ILE A 207 -8.60 14.24 9.35
N SER A 208 -9.61 13.56 8.78
CA SER A 208 -10.93 14.15 8.50
C SER A 208 -11.85 14.11 9.71
N HIS A 209 -12.10 12.93 10.25
CA HIS A 209 -13.04 12.69 11.36
C HIS A 209 -12.75 11.35 12.03
N ALA A 210 -13.41 11.11 13.17
CA ALA A 210 -13.31 9.84 13.90
C ALA A 210 -14.58 9.00 13.73
N SER A 211 -14.47 7.69 13.90
CA SER A 211 -15.61 6.77 14.08
C SER A 211 -16.41 7.13 15.33
N LEU A 212 -17.63 6.65 15.45
CA LEU A 212 -18.51 6.95 16.61
C LEU A 212 -17.88 6.52 17.93
N ASP A 213 -17.20 5.38 17.94
CA ASP A 213 -16.49 4.85 19.12
C ASP A 213 -15.12 5.50 19.36
N GLY A 214 -14.64 6.33 18.42
CA GLY A 214 -13.32 6.97 18.49
C GLY A 214 -12.15 6.03 18.27
N ALA A 215 -12.38 4.75 17.98
CA ALA A 215 -11.30 3.76 17.79
C ALA A 215 -10.59 3.90 16.44
N TRP A 216 -11.24 4.53 15.46
CA TRP A 216 -10.74 4.72 14.11
C TRP A 216 -10.80 6.17 13.69
N VAL A 217 -9.89 6.57 12.79
CA VAL A 217 -9.93 7.87 12.12
C VAL A 217 -9.91 7.70 10.62
N TYR A 218 -10.70 8.52 9.91
CA TYR A 218 -10.66 8.58 8.46
C TYR A 218 -9.58 9.55 8.02
N ILE A 219 -8.63 9.05 7.24
CA ILE A 219 -7.48 9.81 6.81
C ILE A 219 -7.37 9.92 5.29
N PHE A 220 -6.62 10.93 4.86
CA PHE A 220 -6.11 11.08 3.51
C PHE A 220 -4.59 11.04 3.57
N THR A 221 -3.97 10.20 2.75
CA THR A 221 -2.55 10.24 2.42
C THR A 221 -2.32 10.94 1.08
N ASN A 222 -1.09 10.98 0.63
CA ASN A 222 -0.78 11.52 -0.69
C ASN A 222 -1.36 10.70 -1.86
N SER A 223 -1.86 9.49 -1.61
CA SER A 223 -2.21 8.54 -2.68
C SER A 223 -3.49 7.76 -2.45
N ALA A 224 -4.02 7.72 -1.23
CA ALA A 224 -5.23 6.98 -0.86
C ALA A 224 -5.95 7.62 0.33
N SER A 225 -7.17 7.18 0.61
CA SER A 225 -7.94 7.55 1.81
C SER A 225 -8.67 6.34 2.38
N GLY A 226 -8.96 6.37 3.66
CA GLY A 226 -9.67 5.31 4.36
C GLY A 226 -9.50 5.36 5.86
N TRP A 227 -9.98 4.33 6.52
CA TRP A 227 -9.96 4.17 7.97
C TRP A 227 -8.66 3.53 8.45
N VAL A 228 -8.08 4.10 9.50
CA VAL A 228 -6.95 3.54 10.24
C VAL A 228 -7.23 3.60 11.74
N GLU A 229 -6.58 2.73 12.52
CA GLU A 229 -6.69 2.77 13.98
C GLU A 229 -6.24 4.12 14.52
N ALA A 230 -7.01 4.75 15.40
CA ALA A 230 -6.72 6.07 15.94
C ALA A 230 -5.38 6.13 16.69
N ASN A 231 -4.97 5.05 17.35
CA ASN A 231 -3.68 4.94 18.04
C ASN A 231 -2.46 4.77 17.12
N SER A 232 -2.67 4.76 15.81
CA SER A 232 -1.61 4.62 14.79
C SER A 232 -1.17 5.95 14.19
N VAL A 233 -1.82 7.04 14.58
CA VAL A 233 -1.57 8.38 14.05
C VAL A 233 -1.34 9.37 15.17
N VAL A 234 -0.54 10.40 14.89
CA VAL A 234 -0.31 11.54 15.77
C VAL A 234 -0.63 12.81 15.00
N VAL A 235 -1.35 13.73 15.66
CA VAL A 235 -1.61 15.08 15.15
C VAL A 235 -0.36 15.92 15.29
N LEU A 236 -0.03 16.67 14.25
CA LEU A 236 1.11 17.57 14.22
C LEU A 236 0.65 19.04 14.25
N ASN A 237 1.41 19.88 14.93
CA ASN A 237 1.29 21.32 14.82
C ASN A 237 2.12 21.86 13.63
N ASN A 238 1.93 23.14 13.28
CA ASN A 238 2.61 23.75 12.14
C ASN A 238 4.13 23.81 12.31
N GLU A 239 4.64 23.99 13.51
CA GLU A 239 6.08 24.03 13.80
C GLU A 239 6.72 22.67 13.53
N GLN A 240 6.07 21.59 13.96
CA GLN A 240 6.51 20.22 13.69
C GLN A 240 6.51 19.91 12.18
N ILE A 241 5.44 20.29 11.49
CA ILE A 241 5.33 20.12 10.03
C ILE A 241 6.47 20.83 9.30
N GLU A 242 6.69 22.10 9.63
CA GLU A 242 7.76 22.88 9.01
C GLU A 242 9.16 22.34 9.35
N SER A 243 9.35 21.83 10.55
CA SER A 243 10.60 21.15 10.93
C SER A 243 10.85 19.90 10.08
N LEU A 244 9.82 19.07 9.86
CA LEU A 244 9.92 17.84 9.07
C LEU A 244 10.11 18.12 7.57
N LYS A 245 9.42 19.13 7.01
CA LYS A 245 9.52 19.52 5.59
C LYS A 245 10.86 20.11 5.20
N ARG A 246 11.51 20.88 6.09
CA ARG A 246 12.77 21.58 5.81
C ARG A 246 13.99 20.67 5.74
N LYS A 247 13.87 19.43 6.17
CA LYS A 247 14.99 18.50 6.15
C LYS A 247 15.19 17.92 4.76
N GLU A 248 16.45 17.68 4.39
CA GLU A 248 16.74 16.83 3.26
C GLU A 248 16.09 15.46 3.48
N LYS A 249 15.76 14.81 2.38
CA LYS A 249 15.04 13.52 2.43
C LYS A 249 16.02 12.37 2.28
N LEU A 250 15.81 11.40 3.13
CA LEU A 250 16.42 10.10 3.05
C LEU A 250 15.43 9.13 2.40
N PHE A 251 15.74 8.60 1.25
CA PHE A 251 14.93 7.59 0.57
C PHE A 251 15.43 6.20 0.93
N ILE A 252 14.55 5.39 1.49
CA ILE A 252 14.88 4.02 1.90
C ILE A 252 14.87 3.09 0.70
N THR A 253 15.92 2.28 0.56
CA THR A 253 16.18 1.38 -0.56
C THR A 253 16.26 -0.09 -0.15
N ASP A 254 15.93 -0.40 1.11
CA ASP A 254 15.96 -1.75 1.64
C ASP A 254 14.75 -2.05 2.54
N ASP A 255 14.24 -3.28 2.48
CA ASP A 255 13.09 -3.73 3.26
C ASP A 255 13.52 -4.43 4.55
N LYS A 256 12.70 -4.30 5.60
CA LYS A 256 12.75 -5.10 6.83
C LYS A 256 14.05 -4.94 7.64
N ILE A 257 14.78 -3.83 7.44
CA ILE A 257 15.89 -3.46 8.31
C ILE A 257 15.34 -2.86 9.61
N PRO A 258 15.75 -3.32 10.79
CA PRO A 258 15.27 -2.77 12.04
C PRO A 258 15.88 -1.39 12.30
N LEU A 259 15.07 -0.35 12.16
CA LEU A 259 15.43 1.03 12.49
C LEU A 259 15.37 1.21 14.01
N ARG A 260 16.38 1.87 14.57
CA ARG A 260 16.55 2.02 16.01
C ARG A 260 16.80 3.48 16.40
N ASP A 261 16.34 3.85 17.59
CA ASP A 261 16.64 5.16 18.20
C ASP A 261 18.06 5.21 18.80
N ARG A 262 18.39 6.34 19.42
CA ARG A 262 19.68 6.58 20.08
C ARG A 262 20.00 5.54 21.17
N ASP A 263 18.97 5.04 21.85
CA ASP A 263 19.09 4.05 22.93
C ASP A 263 19.09 2.60 22.38
N LYS A 264 19.21 2.44 21.07
CA LYS A 264 19.15 1.16 20.33
C LYS A 264 17.81 0.43 20.47
N ARG A 265 16.75 1.12 20.89
CA ARG A 265 15.40 0.56 20.93
C ARG A 265 14.84 0.48 19.50
N PHE A 266 14.12 -0.59 19.24
CA PHE A 266 13.39 -0.75 17.97
C PHE A 266 12.34 0.35 17.81
N VAL A 267 12.29 0.97 16.64
CA VAL A 267 11.32 1.99 16.25
C VAL A 267 10.37 1.44 15.20
N ALA A 268 10.89 0.99 14.08
CA ALA A 268 10.12 0.46 12.95
C ALA A 268 11.00 -0.45 12.09
N TYR A 269 10.38 -1.23 11.21
CA TYR A 269 11.10 -1.82 10.08
C TYR A 269 11.15 -0.84 8.92
N SER A 270 12.28 -0.83 8.21
CA SER A 270 12.41 -0.10 6.96
C SER A 270 11.52 -0.69 5.87
N ARG A 271 11.15 0.17 4.91
CA ARG A 271 10.41 -0.24 3.71
C ARG A 271 10.93 0.55 2.52
N ILE A 272 11.23 -0.12 1.40
CA ILE A 272 11.55 0.55 0.14
C ILE A 272 10.44 1.54 -0.20
N GLY A 273 10.83 2.78 -0.53
CA GLY A 273 9.90 3.88 -0.77
C GLY A 273 9.46 4.66 0.47
N MET A 274 9.91 4.28 1.68
CA MET A 274 9.78 5.12 2.87
C MET A 274 10.70 6.34 2.74
N VAL A 275 10.21 7.49 3.20
CA VAL A 275 10.94 8.76 3.14
C VAL A 275 11.04 9.34 4.55
N LEU A 276 12.26 9.67 4.96
CA LEU A 276 12.55 10.22 6.28
C LEU A 276 13.28 11.55 6.17
N PRO A 277 12.99 12.54 7.03
CA PRO A 277 13.76 13.79 7.09
C PRO A 277 15.18 13.53 7.60
N LEU A 278 16.20 13.82 6.78
CA LEU A 278 17.60 13.65 7.14
C LEU A 278 18.06 14.75 8.11
N VAL A 279 18.81 14.38 9.13
CA VAL A 279 19.44 15.32 10.10
C VAL A 279 20.94 15.42 9.89
N GLU A 280 21.61 14.26 9.80
CA GLU A 280 23.06 14.17 9.84
C GLU A 280 23.54 12.90 9.14
N VAL A 281 24.73 12.98 8.56
CA VAL A 281 25.48 11.83 8.01
C VAL A 281 26.60 11.49 8.98
N THR A 282 26.52 10.33 9.62
CA THR A 282 27.60 9.79 10.44
C THR A 282 28.51 8.87 9.65
N ASN A 283 29.50 8.22 10.26
CA ASN A 283 30.40 7.29 9.55
C ASN A 283 29.64 6.11 8.92
N ASP A 284 28.75 5.48 9.69
CA ASP A 284 28.11 4.23 9.30
C ASP A 284 26.60 4.37 9.02
N ASN A 285 25.97 5.46 9.49
CA ASN A 285 24.53 5.62 9.44
C ASN A 285 24.14 7.03 8.97
N TYR A 286 22.90 7.12 8.49
CA TYR A 286 22.16 8.35 8.43
C TYR A 286 21.34 8.52 9.73
N LYS A 287 21.31 9.72 10.27
CA LYS A 287 20.42 10.11 11.36
C LYS A 287 19.20 10.80 10.74
N ALA A 288 18.01 10.32 11.02
CA ALA A 288 16.76 10.83 10.47
C ALA A 288 15.73 11.11 11.58
N LEU A 289 14.76 11.98 11.28
CA LEU A 289 13.68 12.29 12.21
C LEU A 289 12.49 11.35 12.05
N TYR A 290 11.86 11.07 13.18
CA TYR A 290 10.55 10.45 13.24
C TYR A 290 9.72 11.05 14.37
N VAL A 291 8.43 10.80 14.38
CA VAL A 291 7.54 11.22 15.46
C VAL A 291 7.13 9.98 16.25
N ASP A 292 7.33 10.03 17.58
CA ASP A 292 6.93 8.94 18.44
C ASP A 292 5.45 9.01 18.85
N ASN A 293 4.98 8.03 19.62
CA ASN A 293 3.59 7.93 20.07
C ASN A 293 3.15 9.04 21.04
N SER A 294 4.10 9.81 21.60
CA SER A 294 3.81 10.99 22.41
C SER A 294 3.68 12.27 21.60
N GLY A 295 3.91 12.20 20.28
CA GLY A 295 3.98 13.37 19.40
C GLY A 295 5.32 14.09 19.44
N THR A 296 6.35 13.50 20.06
CA THR A 296 7.67 14.10 20.13
C THR A 296 8.51 13.73 18.90
N ILE A 297 9.14 14.73 18.27
CA ILE A 297 10.10 14.48 17.20
C ILE A 297 11.39 13.93 17.82
N LYS A 298 11.82 12.77 17.35
CA LYS A 298 13.02 12.05 17.79
C LYS A 298 13.89 11.65 16.61
N GLU A 299 15.06 11.10 16.92
CA GLU A 299 16.05 10.65 15.96
C GLU A 299 16.11 9.12 15.92
N LEU A 300 16.22 8.58 14.71
CA LEU A 300 16.51 7.18 14.45
C LEU A 300 17.72 7.06 13.50
N PHE A 301 18.29 5.86 13.43
CA PHE A 301 19.48 5.57 12.65
C PHE A 301 19.13 4.60 11.51
N VAL A 302 19.60 4.93 10.30
CA VAL A 302 19.43 4.13 9.08
C VAL A 302 20.81 3.76 8.56
N PRO A 303 21.12 2.47 8.34
CA PRO A 303 22.41 2.08 7.73
C PRO A 303 22.57 2.73 6.35
N LYS A 304 23.80 3.19 6.02
CA LYS A 304 24.05 3.91 4.76
C LYS A 304 23.73 3.09 3.52
N GLU A 305 23.99 1.80 3.58
CA GLU A 305 23.67 0.88 2.49
C GLU A 305 22.16 0.71 2.24
N SER A 306 21.31 1.08 3.20
CA SER A 306 19.86 0.90 3.13
C SER A 306 19.09 2.14 2.69
N ALA A 307 19.80 3.23 2.33
CA ALA A 307 19.16 4.48 1.90
C ALA A 307 20.13 5.35 1.11
N HIS A 308 19.60 6.37 0.44
CA HIS A 308 20.37 7.47 -0.13
C HIS A 308 19.73 8.83 0.15
N ILE A 309 20.53 9.90 0.03
CA ILE A 309 20.09 11.28 0.24
C ILE A 309 19.51 11.84 -1.06
N GLY A 310 18.33 12.46 -0.96
CA GLY A 310 17.63 13.03 -2.11
C GLY A 310 17.17 11.97 -3.10
N SER A 311 16.58 12.40 -4.21
CA SER A 311 16.24 11.50 -5.32
C SER A 311 17.48 11.14 -6.14
N SER A 312 17.56 9.91 -6.60
CA SER A 312 18.62 9.47 -7.53
C SER A 312 18.12 9.44 -8.98
N LEU A 313 19.05 9.54 -9.93
CA LEU A 313 18.75 9.17 -11.30
C LEU A 313 18.50 7.66 -11.40
N ILE A 314 17.63 7.24 -12.33
CA ILE A 314 17.48 5.85 -12.68
C ILE A 314 18.83 5.35 -13.22
N ASN A 315 19.48 4.46 -12.48
CA ASN A 315 20.80 3.93 -12.78
C ASN A 315 20.87 2.43 -12.52
N LYS A 316 21.89 1.79 -13.05
CA LYS A 316 22.04 0.34 -13.01
C LYS A 316 22.08 -0.21 -11.58
N ASP A 317 22.88 0.38 -10.71
CA ASP A 317 23.14 -0.17 -9.36
C ASP A 317 21.90 -0.08 -8.49
N GLU A 318 21.17 1.04 -8.54
CA GLU A 318 19.90 1.21 -7.83
C GLU A 318 18.81 0.28 -8.38
N LEU A 319 18.70 0.12 -9.71
CA LEU A 319 17.75 -0.81 -10.31
C LEU A 319 18.04 -2.26 -9.89
N MET A 320 19.32 -2.65 -9.91
CA MET A 320 19.75 -3.97 -9.45
C MET A 320 19.38 -4.21 -7.99
N LYS A 321 19.67 -3.25 -7.13
CA LYS A 321 19.40 -3.31 -5.70
C LYS A 321 17.90 -3.41 -5.43
N LEU A 322 17.13 -2.39 -5.83
CA LEU A 322 15.70 -2.30 -5.58
C LEU A 322 14.93 -3.48 -6.17
N GLY A 323 15.21 -3.82 -7.44
CA GLY A 323 14.53 -4.94 -8.09
C GLY A 323 14.84 -6.28 -7.43
N SER A 324 16.08 -6.51 -7.01
CA SER A 324 16.47 -7.75 -6.33
C SER A 324 15.79 -7.90 -4.96
N HIS A 325 15.60 -6.79 -4.23
CA HIS A 325 14.84 -6.81 -2.98
C HIS A 325 13.36 -7.08 -3.23
N LEU A 326 12.75 -6.39 -4.19
CA LEU A 326 11.32 -6.52 -4.48
C LEU A 326 10.94 -7.90 -5.04
N LEU A 327 11.81 -8.55 -5.80
CA LEU A 327 11.60 -9.93 -6.31
C LEU A 327 11.51 -10.99 -5.19
N ARG A 328 11.95 -10.67 -3.97
CA ARG A 328 11.80 -11.55 -2.80
C ARG A 328 10.47 -11.38 -2.09
N ASN A 329 9.70 -10.34 -2.41
CA ASN A 329 8.45 -10.04 -1.72
C ASN A 329 7.36 -11.02 -2.11
N THR A 330 6.59 -11.47 -1.13
CA THR A 330 5.34 -12.16 -1.33
C THR A 330 4.23 -11.18 -1.72
N TYR A 331 3.10 -11.72 -2.18
CA TYR A 331 1.97 -10.92 -2.58
C TYR A 331 1.13 -10.50 -1.37
N GLY A 332 0.91 -9.20 -1.20
CA GLY A 332 0.03 -8.63 -0.16
C GLY A 332 -1.07 -7.76 -0.76
N TRP A 333 -2.30 -8.31 -0.85
CA TRP A 333 -3.45 -7.56 -1.34
C TRP A 333 -3.65 -6.27 -0.56
N GLY A 334 -3.69 -5.11 -1.25
CA GLY A 334 -3.85 -3.81 -0.59
C GLY A 334 -2.75 -3.46 0.41
N GLY A 335 -1.62 -4.15 0.42
CA GLY A 335 -0.52 -3.94 1.38
C GLY A 335 -0.64 -4.77 2.65
N MET A 336 -1.55 -5.76 2.74
CA MET A 336 -1.62 -6.65 3.91
C MET A 336 -0.27 -7.31 4.21
N PHE A 337 -0.02 -7.56 5.51
CA PHE A 337 1.18 -8.23 6.01
C PHE A 337 2.48 -7.48 5.73
N GLU A 338 2.39 -6.15 5.54
CA GLU A 338 3.54 -5.31 5.12
C GLU A 338 4.12 -5.71 3.76
N GLU A 339 3.39 -6.54 3.01
CA GLU A 339 3.77 -6.94 1.65
C GLU A 339 3.20 -5.98 0.60
N ARG A 340 3.36 -6.30 -0.70
CA ARG A 340 2.95 -5.44 -1.81
C ARG A 340 2.00 -6.14 -2.76
N ASP A 341 1.06 -5.39 -3.34
CA ASP A 341 0.36 -5.76 -4.57
C ASP A 341 1.10 -5.21 -5.81
N CYS A 342 0.52 -5.40 -6.99
CA CYS A 342 1.14 -4.97 -8.25
C CYS A 342 1.45 -3.45 -8.28
N SER A 343 0.52 -2.62 -7.86
CA SER A 343 0.64 -1.17 -7.96
C SER A 343 1.48 -0.56 -6.83
N SER A 344 1.40 -1.09 -5.61
CA SER A 344 2.27 -0.66 -4.52
C SER A 344 3.72 -1.06 -4.76
N MET A 345 3.98 -2.21 -5.38
CA MET A 345 5.33 -2.61 -5.76
C MET A 345 5.97 -1.61 -6.72
N ILE A 346 5.26 -1.22 -7.80
CA ILE A 346 5.80 -0.26 -8.77
C ILE A 346 5.97 1.11 -8.12
N ARG A 347 5.01 1.58 -7.31
CA ARG A 347 5.12 2.84 -6.59
C ARG A 347 6.36 2.86 -5.69
N ASP A 348 6.54 1.84 -4.86
CA ASP A 348 7.66 1.76 -3.93
C ASP A 348 8.99 1.63 -4.69
N PHE A 349 9.02 0.91 -5.82
CA PHE A 349 10.21 0.79 -6.68
C PHE A 349 10.68 2.13 -7.25
N VAL A 350 9.75 3.02 -7.67
CA VAL A 350 10.13 4.29 -8.32
C VAL A 350 10.30 5.44 -7.33
N THR A 351 9.81 5.31 -6.09
CA THR A 351 9.92 6.37 -5.07
C THR A 351 11.36 6.79 -4.78
N PRO A 352 12.35 5.88 -4.66
CA PRO A 352 13.75 6.28 -4.44
C PRO A 352 14.33 7.17 -5.56
N PHE A 353 13.77 7.08 -6.76
CA PHE A 353 14.13 7.97 -7.88
C PHE A 353 13.38 9.33 -7.83
N GLY A 354 12.66 9.61 -6.74
CA GLY A 354 11.85 10.82 -6.59
C GLY A 354 10.60 10.85 -7.46
N ILE A 355 10.16 9.72 -7.99
CA ILE A 355 8.99 9.62 -8.84
C ILE A 355 7.77 9.27 -7.98
N TRP A 356 6.79 10.19 -7.95
CA TRP A 356 5.52 9.96 -7.29
C TRP A 356 4.51 9.28 -8.22
N LEU A 357 3.94 8.15 -7.78
CA LEU A 357 2.84 7.48 -8.45
C LEU A 357 1.62 7.35 -7.51
N PRO A 358 0.39 7.42 -8.07
CA PRO A 358 -0.82 7.13 -7.30
C PRO A 358 -0.86 5.68 -6.84
N ARG A 359 -1.68 5.41 -5.82
CA ARG A 359 -1.80 4.05 -5.24
C ARG A 359 -2.48 3.06 -6.17
N ASN A 360 -3.49 3.49 -6.91
CA ASN A 360 -4.38 2.63 -7.68
C ASN A 360 -3.82 2.38 -9.09
N SER A 361 -3.88 1.12 -9.56
CA SER A 361 -3.37 0.71 -10.87
C SER A 361 -3.97 1.51 -12.05
N ALA A 362 -5.29 1.76 -12.02
CA ALA A 362 -5.95 2.52 -13.08
C ALA A 362 -5.55 4.01 -13.08
N GLN A 363 -5.14 4.56 -11.94
CA GLN A 363 -4.61 5.91 -11.86
C GLN A 363 -3.14 5.97 -12.28
N GLN A 364 -2.34 4.93 -11.95
CA GLN A 364 -0.95 4.81 -12.45
C GLN A 364 -0.91 4.77 -13.97
N ALA A 365 -1.83 4.02 -14.59
CA ALA A 365 -1.94 3.92 -16.04
C ALA A 365 -2.26 5.23 -16.78
N LYS A 366 -2.59 6.30 -16.04
CA LYS A 366 -2.89 7.64 -16.59
C LYS A 366 -1.75 8.64 -16.40
N LYS A 367 -0.62 8.21 -15.80
CA LYS A 367 0.52 9.09 -15.54
C LYS A 367 1.48 9.12 -16.73
N GLY A 368 2.01 10.32 -17.01
CA GLY A 368 2.95 10.51 -18.09
C GLY A 368 2.35 10.42 -19.50
N GLU A 369 3.14 9.99 -20.46
CA GLU A 369 2.73 9.78 -21.85
C GLU A 369 1.94 8.47 -21.96
N VAL A 370 0.65 8.53 -22.28
CA VAL A 370 -0.24 7.35 -22.39
C VAL A 370 -0.42 6.96 -23.85
N ILE A 371 -0.19 5.69 -24.16
CA ILE A 371 -0.33 5.08 -25.48
C ILE A 371 -1.38 3.98 -25.38
N SER A 372 -2.50 4.12 -26.10
CA SER A 372 -3.60 3.16 -26.11
C SER A 372 -3.28 1.95 -26.99
N PHE A 373 -3.76 0.79 -26.57
CA PHE A 373 -3.72 -0.45 -27.35
C PHE A 373 -5.08 -0.80 -27.98
N ASN A 374 -6.03 0.12 -27.99
CA ASN A 374 -7.28 -0.08 -28.71
C ASN A 374 -7.01 -0.43 -30.17
N ASP A 375 -7.77 -1.39 -30.70
CA ASP A 375 -7.72 -1.87 -32.07
C ASP A 375 -6.40 -2.54 -32.49
N LEU A 376 -5.48 -2.80 -31.55
CA LEU A 376 -4.23 -3.51 -31.82
C LEU A 376 -4.36 -5.01 -31.50
N ASN A 377 -3.89 -5.84 -32.43
CA ASN A 377 -3.68 -7.26 -32.16
C ASN A 377 -2.40 -7.50 -31.31
N ASN A 378 -2.19 -8.73 -30.85
CA ASN A 378 -1.08 -9.07 -29.97
C ASN A 378 0.30 -8.76 -30.57
N THR A 379 0.49 -9.04 -31.86
CA THR A 379 1.75 -8.77 -32.57
C THR A 379 2.03 -7.26 -32.63
N GLN A 380 1.02 -6.46 -32.91
CA GLN A 380 1.13 -5.01 -32.95
C GLN A 380 1.41 -4.42 -31.55
N LYS A 381 0.79 -4.96 -30.49
CA LYS A 381 1.09 -4.57 -29.10
C LYS A 381 2.56 -4.81 -28.75
N ILE A 382 3.07 -6.00 -29.05
CA ILE A 382 4.48 -6.35 -28.83
C ILE A 382 5.41 -5.42 -29.60
N ALA A 383 5.15 -5.18 -30.90
CA ALA A 383 5.95 -4.28 -31.71
C ALA A 383 5.97 -2.86 -31.13
N LEU A 384 4.82 -2.34 -30.72
CA LEU A 384 4.68 -0.99 -30.15
C LEU A 384 5.37 -0.86 -28.79
N ILE A 385 5.28 -1.90 -27.94
CA ILE A 385 6.00 -1.91 -26.66
C ILE A 385 7.51 -1.90 -26.90
N LYS A 386 8.03 -2.69 -27.83
CA LYS A 386 9.46 -2.72 -28.17
C LYS A 386 9.95 -1.39 -28.78
N GLU A 387 9.11 -0.73 -29.60
CA GLU A 387 9.44 0.52 -30.26
C GLU A 387 9.42 1.73 -29.30
N LYS A 388 8.39 1.85 -28.47
CA LYS A 388 8.11 3.04 -27.67
C LYS A 388 8.41 2.87 -26.17
N GLY A 389 8.35 1.64 -25.66
CA GLY A 389 8.55 1.37 -24.26
C GLY A 389 9.98 1.66 -23.82
N ILE A 390 10.14 2.31 -22.67
CA ILE A 390 11.43 2.55 -22.03
C ILE A 390 11.50 1.61 -20.83
N PRO A 391 12.49 0.70 -20.78
CA PRO A 391 12.66 -0.20 -19.63
C PRO A 391 12.74 0.57 -18.31
N PHE A 392 12.05 0.06 -17.27
CA PHE A 392 11.94 0.63 -15.92
C PHE A 392 11.23 2.00 -15.82
N GLU A 393 10.75 2.54 -16.94
CA GLU A 393 10.01 3.81 -17.02
C GLU A 393 8.61 3.64 -17.63
N THR A 394 8.25 2.43 -18.06
CA THR A 394 6.98 2.14 -18.72
C THR A 394 6.14 1.15 -17.93
N ILE A 395 4.89 1.54 -17.66
CA ILE A 395 3.87 0.66 -17.10
C ILE A 395 2.99 0.12 -18.23
N LEU A 396 2.77 -1.19 -18.24
CA LEU A 396 1.74 -1.84 -19.05
C LEU A 396 0.50 -2.04 -18.17
N TYR A 397 -0.67 -1.71 -18.69
CA TYR A 397 -1.92 -1.75 -17.94
C TYR A 397 -2.96 -2.69 -18.54
N LYS A 398 -3.53 -3.54 -17.69
CA LYS A 398 -4.80 -4.24 -17.90
C LYS A 398 -5.74 -3.94 -16.75
N LYS A 399 -7.04 -4.11 -16.94
CA LYS A 399 -8.02 -3.84 -15.87
C LYS A 399 -7.66 -4.59 -14.58
N GLY A 400 -7.37 -3.82 -13.53
CA GLY A 400 -7.05 -4.34 -12.19
C GLY A 400 -5.61 -4.83 -12.02
N HIS A 401 -4.70 -4.62 -12.98
CA HIS A 401 -3.30 -5.03 -12.85
C HIS A 401 -2.36 -4.12 -13.64
N VAL A 402 -1.17 -3.90 -13.11
CA VAL A 402 -0.08 -3.14 -13.74
C VAL A 402 1.20 -3.97 -13.72
N LEU A 403 2.00 -3.79 -14.76
CA LEU A 403 3.27 -4.49 -14.96
C LEU A 403 4.33 -3.44 -15.33
N LEU A 404 5.51 -3.53 -14.72
CA LEU A 404 6.65 -2.70 -15.09
C LEU A 404 7.41 -3.35 -16.24
N TYR A 405 7.51 -2.67 -17.37
CA TYR A 405 8.35 -3.14 -18.48
C TYR A 405 9.83 -3.06 -18.09
N VAL A 406 10.54 -4.18 -18.18
CA VAL A 406 11.96 -4.28 -17.83
C VAL A 406 12.89 -4.50 -19.03
N GLY A 407 12.33 -4.46 -20.24
CA GLY A 407 13.09 -4.63 -21.49
C GLY A 407 12.73 -5.90 -22.25
N THR A 408 13.65 -6.36 -23.09
CA THR A 408 13.51 -7.59 -23.85
C THR A 408 14.61 -8.58 -23.47
N TYR A 409 14.25 -9.85 -23.43
CA TYR A 409 15.18 -10.95 -23.22
C TYR A 409 14.78 -12.09 -24.18
N GLU A 410 15.75 -12.64 -24.92
CA GLU A 410 15.51 -13.67 -25.96
C GLU A 410 14.35 -13.28 -26.90
N ASN A 411 14.33 -12.04 -27.35
CA ASN A 411 13.30 -11.44 -28.20
C ASN A 411 11.90 -11.33 -27.57
N SER A 412 11.68 -11.75 -26.32
CA SER A 412 10.43 -11.61 -25.58
C SER A 412 10.36 -10.30 -24.83
N VAL A 413 9.17 -9.67 -24.77
CA VAL A 413 8.90 -8.52 -23.89
C VAL A 413 8.81 -9.03 -22.46
N MET A 414 9.65 -8.48 -21.58
CA MET A 414 9.73 -8.88 -20.19
C MET A 414 9.13 -7.83 -19.26
N VAL A 415 8.43 -8.30 -18.24
CA VAL A 415 7.76 -7.44 -17.27
C VAL A 415 8.01 -7.93 -15.84
N MET A 416 8.22 -7.00 -14.91
CA MET A 416 8.25 -7.27 -13.48
C MET A 416 6.91 -6.88 -12.86
N HIS A 417 6.29 -7.79 -12.13
CA HIS A 417 5.02 -7.52 -11.46
C HIS A 417 4.82 -8.43 -10.25
N ASN A 418 4.02 -7.96 -9.28
CA ASN A 418 3.60 -8.80 -8.16
C ASN A 418 2.21 -9.35 -8.46
N ILE A 419 2.06 -10.68 -8.49
CA ILE A 419 0.86 -11.36 -8.92
C ILE A 419 0.44 -12.45 -7.94
N TRP A 420 -0.87 -12.53 -7.64
CA TRP A 420 -1.40 -13.59 -6.81
C TRP A 420 -1.44 -14.94 -7.54
N GLY A 421 -1.91 -14.97 -8.79
CA GLY A 421 -1.99 -16.24 -9.50
C GLY A 421 -2.55 -16.15 -10.91
N ILE A 422 -2.35 -17.23 -11.64
CA ILE A 422 -2.77 -17.45 -13.02
C ILE A 422 -4.19 -18.04 -13.02
N ARG A 423 -5.06 -17.54 -13.88
CA ARG A 423 -6.43 -18.06 -14.01
C ARG A 423 -6.45 -19.33 -14.81
N THR A 424 -7.21 -20.30 -14.29
CA THR A 424 -7.53 -21.53 -15.01
C THR A 424 -9.04 -21.68 -15.18
N LYS A 425 -9.44 -22.43 -16.20
CA LYS A 425 -10.84 -22.76 -16.48
C LYS A 425 -10.87 -24.13 -17.14
N ASP A 426 -11.46 -25.11 -16.47
CA ASP A 426 -11.57 -26.45 -17.00
C ASP A 426 -12.61 -26.58 -18.15
N LYS A 427 -12.78 -27.79 -18.68
CA LYS A 427 -13.70 -28.07 -19.76
C LYS A 427 -15.16 -27.88 -19.35
N GLU A 428 -15.49 -28.06 -18.10
CA GLU A 428 -16.81 -27.86 -17.50
C GLU A 428 -17.07 -26.37 -17.19
N GLY A 429 -16.06 -25.50 -17.36
CA GLY A 429 -16.16 -24.08 -17.12
C GLY A 429 -15.87 -23.66 -15.67
N LEU A 430 -15.45 -24.61 -14.82
CA LEU A 430 -15.06 -24.32 -13.44
C LEU A 430 -13.76 -23.51 -13.40
N LYS A 431 -13.81 -22.39 -12.69
CA LYS A 431 -12.68 -21.46 -12.56
C LYS A 431 -11.79 -21.86 -11.40
N GLY A 432 -10.49 -21.90 -11.69
CA GLY A 432 -9.44 -22.19 -10.72
C GLY A 432 -8.34 -21.12 -10.71
N ARG A 433 -7.29 -21.40 -9.94
CA ARG A 433 -6.07 -20.60 -9.85
C ARG A 433 -4.85 -21.48 -9.66
N VAL A 434 -3.80 -21.18 -10.43
CA VAL A 434 -2.43 -21.57 -10.07
C VAL A 434 -1.81 -20.41 -9.31
N ILE A 435 -1.44 -20.64 -8.05
CA ILE A 435 -0.91 -19.60 -7.18
C ILE A 435 0.56 -19.34 -7.52
N VAL A 436 0.89 -18.07 -7.80
CA VAL A 436 2.26 -17.57 -7.91
C VAL A 436 2.67 -16.87 -6.59
N GLY A 437 1.81 -16.00 -6.07
CA GLY A 437 1.86 -15.45 -4.72
C GLY A 437 3.06 -14.54 -4.42
N ARG A 438 3.74 -14.02 -5.44
CA ARG A 438 4.97 -13.23 -5.27
C ARG A 438 5.26 -12.30 -6.45
N ALA A 439 6.25 -11.44 -6.28
CA ALA A 439 6.85 -10.69 -7.37
C ALA A 439 7.64 -11.62 -8.30
N VAL A 440 7.49 -11.41 -9.61
CA VAL A 440 8.14 -12.21 -10.66
C VAL A 440 8.54 -11.34 -11.84
N ILE A 441 9.50 -11.85 -12.62
CA ILE A 441 9.74 -11.39 -13.98
C ILE A 441 9.18 -12.47 -14.92
N SER A 442 8.35 -12.05 -15.87
CA SER A 442 7.69 -12.97 -16.80
C SER A 442 7.57 -12.36 -18.18
N THR A 443 7.19 -13.20 -19.16
CA THR A 443 6.66 -12.71 -20.45
C THR A 443 5.21 -12.21 -20.28
N LEU A 444 4.64 -11.70 -21.34
CA LEU A 444 3.21 -11.34 -21.41
C LEU A 444 2.30 -12.56 -21.66
N GLU A 445 2.87 -13.74 -21.76
CA GLU A 445 2.19 -15.03 -21.97
C GLU A 445 2.28 -15.93 -20.73
N LEU A 446 2.59 -15.36 -19.58
CA LEU A 446 2.71 -16.07 -18.29
C LEU A 446 1.56 -17.05 -18.08
N GLY A 447 1.91 -18.33 -17.93
CA GLY A 447 0.98 -19.43 -17.67
C GLY A 447 0.29 -20.01 -18.89
N ALA A 448 0.67 -19.64 -20.12
CA ALA A 448 0.08 -20.20 -21.34
C ALA A 448 0.24 -21.73 -21.45
N ASP A 449 1.24 -22.28 -20.78
CA ASP A 449 1.56 -23.72 -20.69
C ASP A 449 0.89 -24.43 -19.49
N VAL A 450 0.22 -23.70 -18.63
CA VAL A 450 -0.46 -24.26 -17.46
C VAL A 450 -1.72 -25.02 -17.91
N GLU A 451 -1.91 -26.21 -17.36
CA GLU A 451 -3.10 -27.00 -17.64
C GLU A 451 -4.38 -26.20 -17.34
N ASN A 452 -5.34 -26.24 -18.25
CA ASN A 452 -6.60 -25.51 -18.19
C ASN A 452 -6.41 -23.97 -18.10
N PHE A 453 -5.33 -23.42 -18.64
CA PHE A 453 -5.11 -21.98 -18.68
C PHE A 453 -6.30 -21.24 -19.31
N ASP A 454 -6.78 -20.19 -18.62
CA ASP A 454 -7.84 -19.33 -19.14
C ASP A 454 -7.26 -18.31 -20.15
N ALA A 455 -7.16 -18.67 -21.42
CA ALA A 455 -6.61 -17.85 -22.48
C ALA A 455 -7.31 -16.48 -22.61
N SER A 456 -8.58 -16.37 -22.19
CA SER A 456 -9.31 -15.09 -22.19
C SER A 456 -8.73 -14.06 -21.19
N ASN A 457 -7.87 -14.49 -20.27
CA ASN A 457 -7.20 -13.68 -19.28
C ASN A 457 -5.69 -13.53 -19.48
N MET A 458 -5.15 -14.01 -20.61
CA MET A 458 -3.75 -13.83 -20.97
C MET A 458 -3.34 -12.34 -20.80
N LEU A 459 -2.16 -12.09 -20.23
CA LEU A 459 -1.71 -10.72 -20.00
C LEU A 459 -1.70 -9.93 -21.30
N LEU A 460 -1.01 -10.45 -22.34
CA LEU A 460 -0.84 -9.77 -23.62
C LEU A 460 -2.18 -9.38 -24.26
N SER A 461 -3.11 -10.33 -24.38
CA SER A 461 -4.40 -10.09 -25.05
C SER A 461 -5.27 -9.06 -24.31
N THR A 462 -5.13 -9.00 -22.98
CA THR A 462 -5.93 -8.13 -22.10
C THR A 462 -5.29 -6.78 -21.77
N LEU A 463 -4.09 -6.46 -22.30
CA LEU A 463 -3.49 -5.13 -22.20
C LEU A 463 -4.36 -4.08 -22.90
N LEU A 464 -4.58 -2.96 -22.22
CA LEU A 464 -5.38 -1.83 -22.66
C LEU A 464 -4.54 -0.63 -23.10
N SER A 465 -3.39 -0.44 -22.44
CA SER A 465 -2.48 0.67 -22.72
C SER A 465 -1.10 0.42 -22.14
N MET A 466 -0.15 1.24 -22.56
CA MET A 466 1.08 1.50 -21.82
C MET A 466 1.20 2.98 -21.51
N ASN A 467 1.97 3.32 -20.49
CA ASN A 467 2.31 4.71 -20.20
C ASN A 467 3.76 4.85 -19.73
N ILE A 468 4.44 5.88 -20.25
CA ILE A 468 5.81 6.25 -19.89
C ILE A 468 5.70 7.33 -18.83
N PHE A 469 5.81 6.94 -17.57
CA PHE A 469 5.48 7.80 -16.43
C PHE A 469 6.51 8.92 -16.18
N THR A 470 7.68 8.83 -16.77
CA THR A 470 8.75 9.86 -16.72
C THR A 470 8.59 10.95 -17.77
N LYS A 471 7.78 10.73 -18.81
CA LYS A 471 7.50 11.72 -19.84
C LYS A 471 6.29 12.60 -19.51
N ALA A 472 6.29 13.83 -20.02
CA ALA A 472 5.12 14.69 -19.91
C ALA A 472 3.90 14.09 -20.64
N PRO A 473 2.67 14.29 -20.12
CA PRO A 473 1.46 13.88 -20.82
C PRO A 473 1.38 14.55 -22.20
N ILE A 474 1.00 13.80 -23.23
CA ILE A 474 0.71 14.41 -24.55
C ILE A 474 -0.51 15.33 -24.38
N PRO A 475 -0.42 16.62 -24.73
CA PRO A 475 -1.57 17.50 -24.69
C PRO A 475 -2.70 16.90 -25.53
N ILE A 476 -3.90 16.76 -24.97
CA ILE A 476 -5.07 16.36 -25.74
C ILE A 476 -5.30 17.47 -26.77
N ALA A 477 -4.96 17.21 -28.02
CA ALA A 477 -5.31 18.12 -29.12
C ALA A 477 -6.82 18.36 -29.03
N GLN A 478 -7.23 19.62 -28.84
CA GLN A 478 -8.64 19.98 -28.86
C GLN A 478 -9.21 19.37 -30.15
N LYS A 479 -10.14 18.43 -30.01
CA LYS A 479 -10.93 17.93 -31.14
C LYS A 479 -11.55 19.18 -31.79
N LYS A 480 -11.00 19.61 -32.91
CA LYS A 480 -11.68 20.60 -33.76
C LYS A 480 -13.05 20.01 -34.05
N GLU A 481 -14.09 20.59 -33.47
CA GLU A 481 -15.45 20.37 -33.90
C GLU A 481 -15.48 20.64 -35.40
N LYS A 482 -15.62 19.57 -36.20
CA LYS A 482 -15.97 19.72 -37.61
C LYS A 482 -17.32 20.38 -37.65
N GLY A 483 -17.31 21.67 -37.99
CA GLY A 483 -18.48 22.48 -38.15
C GLY A 483 -19.51 21.76 -39.02
N LYS A 484 -20.74 21.74 -38.53
CA LYS A 484 -21.92 21.47 -39.35
C LYS A 484 -21.93 22.50 -40.49
N LEU A 485 -21.62 22.07 -41.71
CA LEU A 485 -21.99 22.82 -42.89
C LEU A 485 -23.54 22.87 -42.93
N SER A 486 -24.05 24.07 -42.72
CA SER A 486 -25.43 24.45 -43.04
C SER A 486 -25.68 24.17 -44.53
N LYS A 487 -26.67 23.36 -44.82
CA LYS A 487 -27.30 23.36 -46.13
C LYS A 487 -28.34 24.49 -46.12
N ILE A 488 -28.14 25.45 -47.02
CA ILE A 488 -29.13 26.32 -47.56
C ILE A 488 -29.96 25.52 -48.57
#